data_67a02d72b95e6e3cd422d99a9899bd4a
#
_entry.id   67a02d72b95e6e3cd422d99a9899bd4a
#
_cell.length_a   1.000
_cell.length_b   1.000
_cell.length_c   1.000
_cell.angle_alpha   90.00
_cell.angle_beta   90.00
_cell.angle_gamma   90.00
#
_symmetry.space_group_name_H-M   'P 1'
#
loop_
_entity.id
_entity.type
_entity.pdbx_description
1 polymer ?
#
loop_
_entity_poly.entity_id
_entity_poly.type
_entity_poly.pdbx_seq_one_letter_code
_entity_poly.pdbx_strand_id
1 'polypeptide(L)'
;MIEPTRRMVLAAAMGTGMAAKNETLAWDFEFPSIDEGRLDFAAFKGRVLLVTNTASFCGYTYQYEALERLHKAASAKGLTVIGVPSQDFNQESADNKTVKTFCEATFDVQFPMAGISHVRGKQAAPFYAWVWQQKNWEPDWNFNKVLVGRDGRVAGTFGSGDEPNGAKLQQAIEAALSAG
;
A
#
# COMPACT_ATOMS: atom_id res chain seq x y z
N MET A 1 -67.55 -35.79 -24.67
CA MET A 1 -66.12 -35.61 -24.96
C MET A 1 -65.71 -34.29 -24.30
N ILE A 2 -64.97 -34.40 -23.20
CA ILE A 2 -64.54 -33.25 -22.37
C ILE A 2 -63.01 -33.28 -22.38
N GLU A 3 -62.38 -32.25 -22.99
CA GLU A 3 -60.93 -32.10 -23.01
C GLU A 3 -60.41 -31.63 -21.63
N PRO A 4 -59.23 -32.16 -21.14
CA PRO A 4 -58.63 -31.71 -19.92
C PRO A 4 -57.70 -30.52 -20.18
N THR A 5 -57.96 -29.45 -19.48
CA THR A 5 -57.19 -28.18 -19.42
C THR A 5 -55.77 -28.43 -18.89
N ARG A 6 -54.75 -28.16 -19.70
CA ARG A 6 -53.37 -28.15 -19.26
C ARG A 6 -53.09 -26.96 -18.34
N ARG A 7 -52.84 -27.21 -17.09
CA ARG A 7 -52.29 -26.22 -16.14
C ARG A 7 -50.81 -26.01 -16.44
N MET A 8 -50.48 -24.84 -16.94
CA MET A 8 -49.11 -24.34 -17.02
C MET A 8 -48.61 -24.03 -15.60
N VAL A 9 -47.61 -24.75 -15.10
CA VAL A 9 -46.89 -24.45 -13.88
C VAL A 9 -45.78 -23.49 -14.25
N LEU A 10 -45.92 -22.21 -13.90
CA LEU A 10 -44.83 -21.24 -13.97
C LEU A 10 -43.83 -21.56 -12.86
N ALA A 11 -42.67 -22.09 -13.20
CA ALA A 11 -41.55 -22.21 -12.28
C ALA A 11 -40.93 -20.81 -12.13
N ALA A 12 -41.14 -20.20 -10.97
CA ALA A 12 -40.44 -18.98 -10.57
C ALA A 12 -38.97 -19.34 -10.29
N ALA A 13 -38.07 -18.95 -11.18
CA ALA A 13 -36.62 -19.00 -10.95
C ALA A 13 -36.29 -17.96 -9.88
N MET A 14 -36.10 -18.40 -8.64
CA MET A 14 -35.47 -17.58 -7.60
C MET A 14 -34.00 -17.41 -7.94
N GLY A 15 -33.69 -16.30 -8.58
CA GLY A 15 -32.31 -15.83 -8.76
C GLY A 15 -31.75 -15.47 -7.39
N THR A 16 -30.94 -16.34 -6.79
CA THR A 16 -30.10 -16.00 -5.65
C THR A 16 -29.03 -15.03 -6.15
N GLY A 17 -29.32 -13.74 -6.04
CA GLY A 17 -28.34 -12.69 -6.21
C GLY A 17 -27.28 -12.84 -5.11
N MET A 18 -26.19 -13.54 -5.42
CA MET A 18 -24.97 -13.43 -4.64
C MET A 18 -24.50 -11.97 -4.74
N ALA A 19 -24.73 -11.19 -3.69
CA ALA A 19 -24.08 -9.89 -3.54
C ALA A 19 -22.57 -10.15 -3.66
N ALA A 20 -21.95 -9.64 -4.72
CA ALA A 20 -20.50 -9.65 -4.86
C ALA A 20 -19.95 -8.96 -3.60
N LYS A 21 -19.20 -9.69 -2.76
CA LYS A 21 -18.42 -9.06 -1.69
C LYS A 21 -17.51 -8.06 -2.37
N ASN A 22 -17.71 -6.77 -2.11
CA ASN A 22 -16.78 -5.76 -2.56
C ASN A 22 -15.40 -6.15 -2.04
N GLU A 23 -14.48 -6.42 -2.95
CA GLU A 23 -13.10 -6.75 -2.61
C GLU A 23 -12.46 -5.52 -1.98
N THR A 24 -11.83 -5.68 -0.81
CA THR A 24 -11.07 -4.62 -0.16
C THR A 24 -9.81 -4.33 -0.96
N LEU A 25 -9.59 -3.08 -1.33
CA LEU A 25 -8.46 -2.60 -2.11
C LEU A 25 -7.60 -1.63 -1.28
N ALA A 26 -6.40 -1.34 -1.74
CA ALA A 26 -5.53 -0.38 -1.07
C ALA A 26 -6.18 1.00 -0.90
N TRP A 27 -7.11 1.37 -1.77
CA TRP A 27 -7.85 2.63 -1.76
C TRP A 27 -8.81 2.80 -0.57
N ASP A 28 -9.06 1.72 0.17
CA ASP A 28 -9.97 1.72 1.33
C ASP A 28 -9.23 2.04 2.65
N PHE A 29 -7.91 2.35 2.56
CA PHE A 29 -7.07 2.60 3.73
C PHE A 29 -6.56 4.03 3.78
N GLU A 30 -6.25 4.45 5.01
CA GLU A 30 -5.64 5.73 5.33
C GLU A 30 -4.64 5.56 6.48
N PHE A 31 -3.74 6.53 6.61
CA PHE A 31 -2.87 6.70 7.76
C PHE A 31 -3.07 8.09 8.36
N PRO A 32 -2.72 8.33 9.64
CA PRO A 32 -2.41 9.68 10.07
C PRO A 32 -1.34 10.26 9.15
N SER A 33 -1.45 11.52 8.75
CA SER A 33 -0.39 12.17 7.98
C SER A 33 0.72 12.67 8.91
N ILE A 34 1.98 12.70 8.45
CA ILE A 34 3.08 13.34 9.18
C ILE A 34 2.90 14.85 9.27
N ASP A 35 2.14 15.45 8.34
CA ASP A 35 1.82 16.88 8.24
C ASP A 35 0.51 17.27 8.95
N GLU A 36 0.01 16.43 9.85
CA GLU A 36 -1.32 16.51 10.43
C GLU A 36 -2.44 16.09 9.44
N GLY A 37 -3.62 15.76 9.99
CA GLY A 37 -4.74 15.24 9.20
C GLY A 37 -4.53 13.81 8.76
N ARG A 38 -4.94 13.49 7.53
CA ARG A 38 -4.97 12.09 7.03
C ARG A 38 -4.28 11.96 5.67
N LEU A 39 -3.56 10.89 5.50
CA LEU A 39 -3.02 10.41 4.24
C LEU A 39 -3.96 9.32 3.71
N ASP A 40 -4.95 9.74 2.94
CA ASP A 40 -5.99 8.87 2.37
C ASP A 40 -5.50 8.27 1.05
N PHE A 41 -5.45 6.94 0.97
CA PHE A 41 -5.02 6.25 -0.24
C PHE A 41 -6.02 6.35 -1.39
N ALA A 42 -7.28 6.70 -1.12
CA ALA A 42 -8.26 6.98 -2.16
C ALA A 42 -7.82 8.13 -3.09
N ALA A 43 -7.03 9.09 -2.58
CA ALA A 43 -6.46 10.19 -3.37
C ALA A 43 -5.47 9.72 -4.46
N PHE A 44 -4.95 8.50 -4.32
CA PHE A 44 -3.98 7.92 -5.26
C PHE A 44 -4.58 6.85 -6.17
N LYS A 45 -5.91 6.71 -6.20
CA LYS A 45 -6.59 5.69 -7.01
C LYS A 45 -6.13 5.73 -8.47
N GLY A 46 -5.80 4.55 -9.01
CA GLY A 46 -5.28 4.40 -10.38
C GLY A 46 -3.77 4.65 -10.52
N ARG A 47 -3.07 4.98 -9.43
CA ARG A 47 -1.59 5.06 -9.40
C ARG A 47 -0.99 3.75 -8.88
N VAL A 48 0.24 3.51 -9.22
CA VAL A 48 1.07 2.48 -8.57
C VAL A 48 1.61 3.07 -7.27
N LEU A 49 1.48 2.35 -6.13
CA LEU A 49 2.04 2.81 -4.87
C LEU A 49 3.22 1.93 -4.46
N LEU A 50 4.30 2.55 -4.02
CA LEU A 50 5.40 1.89 -3.31
C LEU A 50 5.35 2.36 -1.85
N VAL A 51 4.75 1.55 -0.99
CA VAL A 51 4.62 1.85 0.44
C VAL A 51 5.80 1.22 1.17
N THR A 52 6.63 2.04 1.82
CA THR A 52 7.85 1.62 2.50
C THR A 52 7.77 1.97 3.98
N ASN A 53 7.95 1.00 4.88
CA ASN A 53 8.13 1.32 6.29
C ASN A 53 9.55 1.83 6.55
N THR A 54 9.68 2.93 7.27
CA THR A 54 10.93 3.67 7.39
C THR A 54 11.37 3.86 8.84
N ALA A 55 12.64 4.23 9.03
CA ALA A 55 13.19 4.62 10.31
C ALA A 55 14.41 5.53 10.15
N SER A 56 14.60 6.47 11.09
CA SER A 56 15.66 7.49 11.05
C SER A 56 17.03 6.96 11.48
N PHE A 57 17.09 5.87 12.28
CA PHE A 57 18.32 5.34 12.89
C PHE A 57 18.66 3.91 12.45
N CYS A 58 18.33 3.57 11.21
CA CYS A 58 18.52 2.25 10.62
C CYS A 58 19.75 2.24 9.69
N GLY A 59 20.42 1.09 9.59
CA GLY A 59 21.48 0.91 8.59
C GLY A 59 21.01 1.08 7.14
N TYR A 60 19.70 1.01 6.88
CA TYR A 60 19.09 1.22 5.55
C TYR A 60 18.55 2.64 5.33
N THR A 61 18.73 3.57 6.27
CA THR A 61 18.21 4.96 6.19
C THR A 61 18.68 5.71 4.94
N TYR A 62 19.86 5.38 4.39
CA TYR A 62 20.36 5.91 3.13
C TYR A 62 19.40 5.66 1.93
N GLN A 63 18.50 4.66 2.02
CA GLN A 63 17.53 4.38 0.97
C GLN A 63 16.51 5.52 0.75
N TYR A 64 16.33 6.43 1.70
CA TYR A 64 15.49 7.62 1.50
C TYR A 64 15.90 8.40 0.25
N GLU A 65 17.21 8.57 0.01
CA GLU A 65 17.69 9.26 -1.18
C GLU A 65 17.29 8.56 -2.49
N ALA A 66 17.40 7.23 -2.52
CA ALA A 66 17.01 6.44 -3.69
C ALA A 66 15.48 6.40 -3.88
N LEU A 67 14.69 6.38 -2.80
CA LEU A 67 13.24 6.46 -2.82
C LEU A 67 12.77 7.82 -3.35
N GLU A 68 13.40 8.91 -2.92
CA GLU A 68 13.08 10.26 -3.41
C GLU A 68 13.42 10.43 -4.90
N ARG A 69 14.61 9.95 -5.32
CA ARG A 69 14.96 9.94 -6.75
C ARG A 69 13.95 9.14 -7.57
N LEU A 70 13.53 7.98 -7.09
CA LEU A 70 12.53 7.14 -7.74
C LEU A 70 11.18 7.84 -7.83
N HIS A 71 10.74 8.48 -6.73
CA HIS A 71 9.50 9.25 -6.70
C HIS A 71 9.51 10.37 -7.75
N LYS A 72 10.54 11.21 -7.75
CA LYS A 72 10.70 12.31 -8.72
C LYS A 72 10.72 11.80 -10.17
N ALA A 73 11.45 10.73 -10.45
CA ALA A 73 11.62 10.20 -11.81
C ALA A 73 10.36 9.51 -12.37
N ALA A 74 9.56 8.89 -11.52
CA ALA A 74 8.42 8.06 -11.95
C ALA A 74 7.05 8.64 -11.58
N SER A 75 6.97 9.75 -10.85
CA SER A 75 5.71 10.37 -10.45
C SER A 75 4.82 10.73 -11.65
N ALA A 76 5.40 11.32 -12.71
CA ALA A 76 4.67 11.64 -13.95
C ALA A 76 4.17 10.39 -14.69
N LYS A 77 4.80 9.23 -14.48
CA LYS A 77 4.40 7.93 -15.04
C LYS A 77 3.30 7.24 -14.23
N GLY A 78 2.94 7.81 -13.07
CA GLY A 78 1.89 7.30 -12.21
C GLY A 78 2.37 6.50 -11.00
N LEU A 79 3.66 6.55 -10.62
CA LEU A 79 4.16 6.01 -9.34
C LEU A 79 3.99 7.04 -8.23
N THR A 80 3.62 6.59 -7.04
CA THR A 80 3.76 7.35 -5.80
C THR A 80 4.52 6.50 -4.78
N VAL A 81 5.62 7.04 -4.25
CA VAL A 81 6.27 6.48 -3.06
C VAL A 81 5.55 7.02 -1.83
N ILE A 82 5.34 6.17 -0.82
CA ILE A 82 4.76 6.56 0.48
C ILE A 82 5.66 6.02 1.58
N GLY A 83 6.13 6.89 2.47
CA GLY A 83 6.88 6.52 3.65
C GLY A 83 5.96 6.30 4.86
N VAL A 84 6.23 5.26 5.64
CA VAL A 84 5.50 4.97 6.89
C VAL A 84 6.52 4.77 8.01
N PRO A 85 6.88 5.83 8.74
CA PRO A 85 7.79 5.72 9.88
C PRO A 85 7.23 4.77 10.94
N SER A 86 8.10 3.92 11.53
CA SER A 86 7.66 2.94 12.52
C SER A 86 8.67 2.74 13.65
N GLN A 87 8.13 2.63 14.86
CA GLN A 87 8.90 2.27 16.07
C GLN A 87 8.97 0.74 16.31
N ASP A 88 8.36 -0.07 15.47
CA ASP A 88 8.26 -1.52 15.71
C ASP A 88 9.62 -2.24 15.75
N PHE A 89 10.67 -1.58 15.27
CA PHE A 89 12.05 -2.08 15.29
C PHE A 89 12.97 -1.22 16.17
N ASN A 90 12.42 -0.31 17.00
CA ASN A 90 13.14 0.56 17.93
C ASN A 90 14.23 1.42 17.28
N GLN A 91 14.01 1.87 16.04
CA GLN A 91 14.97 2.66 15.25
C GLN A 91 14.37 3.93 14.66
N GLU A 92 13.24 4.42 15.20
CA GLU A 92 12.64 5.66 14.77
C GLU A 92 12.59 6.69 15.91
N SER A 93 12.45 7.98 15.58
CA SER A 93 12.23 9.06 16.54
C SER A 93 10.85 8.95 17.21
N ALA A 94 10.71 9.60 18.37
CA ALA A 94 9.50 9.45 19.18
C ALA A 94 8.29 10.26 18.64
N ASP A 95 8.52 11.25 17.79
CA ASP A 95 7.48 12.16 17.32
C ASP A 95 7.59 12.50 15.83
N ASN A 96 6.45 12.77 15.22
CA ASN A 96 6.31 13.04 13.79
C ASN A 96 7.12 14.26 13.32
N LYS A 97 7.19 15.32 14.14
CA LYS A 97 7.90 16.57 13.78
C LYS A 97 9.39 16.32 13.62
N THR A 98 9.97 15.56 14.54
CA THR A 98 11.39 15.18 14.49
C THR A 98 11.68 14.32 13.26
N VAL A 99 10.83 13.31 12.98
CA VAL A 99 10.95 12.47 11.77
C VAL A 99 10.89 13.30 10.50
N LYS A 100 9.86 14.16 10.39
CA LYS A 100 9.68 15.02 9.22
C LYS A 100 10.91 15.92 9.00
N THR A 101 11.33 16.64 10.05
CA THR A 101 12.50 17.52 9.96
C THR A 101 13.75 16.76 9.52
N PHE A 102 13.98 15.56 10.05
CA PHE A 102 15.11 14.71 9.67
C PHE A 102 15.05 14.32 8.19
N CYS A 103 13.90 13.84 7.71
CA CYS A 103 13.72 13.40 6.33
C CYS A 103 13.88 14.54 5.33
N GLU A 104 13.29 15.70 5.62
CA GLU A 104 13.40 16.89 4.76
C GLU A 104 14.83 17.47 4.75
N ALA A 105 15.42 17.67 5.94
CA ALA A 105 16.73 18.32 6.04
C ALA A 105 17.89 17.44 5.54
N THR A 106 17.78 16.10 5.67
CA THR A 106 18.87 15.18 5.36
C THR A 106 18.77 14.61 3.93
N PHE A 107 17.54 14.33 3.45
CA PHE A 107 17.30 13.60 2.19
C PHE A 107 16.41 14.36 1.20
N ASP A 108 15.97 15.58 1.53
CA ASP A 108 15.04 16.37 0.70
C ASP A 108 13.77 15.57 0.32
N VAL A 109 13.25 14.78 1.28
CA VAL A 109 12.07 13.93 1.05
C VAL A 109 10.85 14.81 0.77
N GLN A 110 10.22 14.57 -0.38
CA GLN A 110 9.01 15.25 -0.85
C GLN A 110 7.85 14.29 -1.13
N PHE A 111 8.11 12.98 -1.15
CA PHE A 111 7.01 12.01 -1.26
C PHE A 111 6.15 12.01 0.01
N PRO A 112 4.84 11.67 -0.11
CA PRO A 112 3.93 11.60 1.02
C PRO A 112 4.43 10.69 2.14
N MET A 113 4.33 11.17 3.39
CA MET A 113 4.70 10.40 4.57
C MET A 113 3.51 10.26 5.54
N ALA A 114 3.30 9.05 6.02
CA ALA A 114 2.41 8.79 7.14
C ALA A 114 3.04 9.31 8.45
N GLY A 115 2.21 9.54 9.45
CA GLY A 115 2.67 9.64 10.83
C GLY A 115 3.19 8.29 11.34
N ILE A 116 3.98 8.29 12.41
CA ILE A 116 4.53 7.08 13.03
C ILE A 116 3.40 6.08 13.26
N SER A 117 3.55 4.87 12.73
CA SER A 117 2.52 3.84 12.73
C SER A 117 3.10 2.45 13.00
N HIS A 118 2.26 1.57 13.53
CA HIS A 118 2.61 0.15 13.62
C HIS A 118 2.48 -0.52 12.26
N VAL A 119 3.48 -1.29 11.86
CA VAL A 119 3.55 -1.94 10.54
C VAL A 119 3.48 -3.46 10.62
N ARG A 120 3.46 -4.02 11.84
CA ARG A 120 3.44 -5.46 12.07
C ARG A 120 2.69 -5.85 13.35
N GLY A 121 2.39 -7.15 13.45
CA GLY A 121 1.78 -7.76 14.63
C GLY A 121 0.33 -7.33 14.87
N LYS A 122 -0.15 -7.51 16.09
CA LYS A 122 -1.57 -7.28 16.44
C LYS A 122 -2.00 -5.81 16.37
N GLN A 123 -1.07 -4.88 16.45
CA GLN A 123 -1.32 -3.44 16.43
C GLN A 123 -1.07 -2.84 15.04
N ALA A 124 -0.74 -3.66 14.03
CA ALA A 124 -0.49 -3.20 12.67
C ALA A 124 -1.63 -2.31 12.17
N ALA A 125 -1.27 -1.19 11.55
CA ALA A 125 -2.23 -0.31 10.87
C ALA A 125 -3.07 -1.11 9.87
N PRO A 126 -4.34 -0.75 9.63
CA PRO A 126 -5.29 -1.52 8.81
C PRO A 126 -4.73 -1.93 7.44
N PHE A 127 -3.96 -1.07 6.77
CA PHE A 127 -3.28 -1.38 5.52
C PHE A 127 -2.33 -2.59 5.66
N TYR A 128 -1.45 -2.61 6.68
CA TYR A 128 -0.52 -3.73 6.88
C TYR A 128 -1.21 -5.00 7.34
N ALA A 129 -2.28 -4.89 8.15
CA ALA A 129 -3.12 -6.03 8.51
C ALA A 129 -3.81 -6.64 7.28
N TRP A 130 -4.25 -5.81 6.34
CA TRP A 130 -4.79 -6.26 5.06
C TRP A 130 -3.71 -6.92 4.18
N VAL A 131 -2.51 -6.36 4.10
CA VAL A 131 -1.38 -6.99 3.38
C VAL A 131 -1.06 -8.37 3.95
N TRP A 132 -1.06 -8.50 5.28
CA TRP A 132 -0.91 -9.80 5.93
C TRP A 132 -1.98 -10.81 5.48
N GLN A 133 -3.25 -10.41 5.44
CA GLN A 133 -4.34 -11.28 4.99
C GLN A 133 -4.19 -11.70 3.52
N GLN A 134 -3.67 -10.81 2.66
CA GLN A 134 -3.51 -11.07 1.23
C GLN A 134 -2.28 -11.92 0.89
N LYS A 135 -1.20 -11.76 1.62
CA LYS A 135 0.13 -12.29 1.26
C LYS A 135 0.76 -13.16 2.33
N ASN A 136 0.17 -13.28 3.52
CA ASN A 136 0.78 -13.90 4.70
C ASN A 136 2.19 -13.34 4.95
N TRP A 137 2.32 -12.02 4.83
CA TRP A 137 3.58 -11.29 4.91
C TRP A 137 3.41 -10.01 5.72
N GLU A 138 4.38 -9.71 6.56
CA GLU A 138 4.52 -8.44 7.28
C GLU A 138 5.98 -7.99 7.23
N PRO A 139 6.28 -6.69 7.45
CA PRO A 139 7.65 -6.22 7.56
C PRO A 139 8.43 -6.97 8.64
N ASP A 140 9.58 -7.53 8.29
CA ASP A 140 10.52 -8.16 9.21
C ASP A 140 11.63 -7.21 9.68
N TRP A 141 11.79 -6.08 8.98
CA TRP A 141 12.71 -4.99 9.33
C TRP A 141 12.24 -3.65 8.75
N ASN A 142 13.01 -2.58 9.02
CA ASN A 142 12.79 -1.28 8.38
C ASN A 142 13.12 -1.34 6.88
N PHE A 143 12.56 -0.44 6.10
CA PHE A 143 12.71 -0.35 4.65
C PHE A 143 12.25 -1.60 3.89
N ASN A 144 11.29 -2.32 4.41
CA ASN A 144 10.51 -3.28 3.65
C ASN A 144 9.50 -2.52 2.78
N LYS A 145 9.09 -3.09 1.64
CA LYS A 145 8.23 -2.41 0.67
C LYS A 145 7.05 -3.27 0.28
N VAL A 146 5.90 -2.60 0.11
CA VAL A 146 4.69 -3.17 -0.50
C VAL A 146 4.44 -2.42 -1.80
N LEU A 147 4.39 -3.13 -2.91
CA LEU A 147 4.00 -2.59 -4.21
C LEU A 147 2.52 -2.84 -4.43
N VAL A 148 1.76 -1.79 -4.71
CA VAL A 148 0.34 -1.84 -5.04
C VAL A 148 0.17 -1.46 -6.52
N GLY A 149 -0.56 -2.26 -7.26
CA GLY A 149 -0.89 -2.01 -8.66
C GLY A 149 -1.93 -0.90 -8.86
N ARG A 150 -2.14 -0.46 -10.09
CA ARG A 150 -3.16 0.54 -10.46
C ARG A 150 -4.58 0.09 -10.12
N ASP A 151 -4.79 -1.20 -10.02
CA ASP A 151 -6.07 -1.83 -9.62
C ASP A 151 -6.30 -1.84 -8.10
N GLY A 152 -5.35 -1.36 -7.31
CA GLY A 152 -5.41 -1.33 -5.85
C GLY A 152 -5.06 -2.65 -5.16
N ARG A 153 -4.58 -3.66 -5.90
CA ARG A 153 -4.16 -4.94 -5.33
C ARG A 153 -2.68 -4.96 -4.99
N VAL A 154 -2.29 -5.78 -4.02
CA VAL A 154 -0.87 -6.00 -3.71
C VAL A 154 -0.20 -6.75 -4.86
N ALA A 155 0.64 -6.06 -5.62
CA ALA A 155 1.42 -6.59 -6.74
C ALA A 155 2.69 -7.32 -6.26
N GLY A 156 3.27 -6.92 -5.12
CA GLY A 156 4.45 -7.57 -4.57
C GLY A 156 4.87 -7.04 -3.21
N THR A 157 5.73 -7.80 -2.53
CA THR A 157 6.37 -7.42 -1.27
C THR A 157 7.87 -7.63 -1.36
N PHE A 158 8.65 -6.76 -0.71
CA PHE A 158 10.11 -6.71 -0.86
C PHE A 158 10.75 -6.46 0.50
N GLY A 159 11.90 -7.10 0.73
CA GLY A 159 12.67 -6.92 1.95
C GLY A 159 13.52 -5.64 1.94
N SER A 160 14.19 -5.38 3.06
CA SER A 160 15.10 -4.22 3.23
C SER A 160 16.23 -4.18 2.21
N GLY A 161 16.76 -5.35 1.83
CA GLY A 161 17.84 -5.49 0.85
C GLY A 161 17.42 -5.34 -0.61
N ASP A 162 16.11 -5.28 -0.90
CA ASP A 162 15.60 -4.97 -2.24
C ASP A 162 15.66 -3.46 -2.44
N GLU A 163 16.78 -2.98 -2.93
CA GLU A 163 17.10 -1.56 -3.11
C GLU A 163 16.12 -0.87 -4.06
N PRO A 164 15.76 0.43 -3.82
CA PRO A 164 14.88 1.17 -4.72
C PRO A 164 15.39 1.29 -6.16
N ASN A 165 16.71 1.27 -6.36
CA ASN A 165 17.38 1.26 -7.65
C ASN A 165 17.82 -0.15 -8.11
N GLY A 166 17.49 -1.19 -7.35
CA GLY A 166 17.82 -2.58 -7.66
C GLY A 166 16.93 -3.15 -8.76
N ALA A 167 17.51 -4.02 -9.61
CA ALA A 167 16.81 -4.57 -10.77
C ALA A 167 15.48 -5.26 -10.42
N LYS A 168 15.43 -6.01 -9.33
CA LYS A 168 14.23 -6.75 -8.90
C LYS A 168 13.04 -5.81 -8.64
N LEU A 169 13.26 -4.74 -7.86
CA LEU A 169 12.20 -3.78 -7.54
C LEU A 169 11.85 -2.92 -8.74
N GLN A 170 12.84 -2.48 -9.52
CA GLN A 170 12.60 -1.68 -10.74
C GLN A 170 11.76 -2.45 -11.76
N GLN A 171 12.06 -3.72 -12.04
CA GLN A 171 11.27 -4.56 -12.95
C GLN A 171 9.82 -4.73 -12.48
N ALA A 172 9.62 -4.93 -11.17
CA ALA A 172 8.28 -5.04 -10.61
C ALA A 172 7.47 -3.73 -10.74
N ILE A 173 8.11 -2.58 -10.50
CA ILE A 173 7.50 -1.26 -10.66
C ILE A 173 7.14 -1.02 -12.13
N GLU A 174 8.05 -1.30 -13.06
CA GLU A 174 7.79 -1.15 -14.50
C GLU A 174 6.64 -2.03 -14.97
N ALA A 175 6.58 -3.29 -14.51
CA ALA A 175 5.47 -4.19 -14.79
C ALA A 175 4.13 -3.63 -14.26
N ALA A 176 4.12 -3.13 -13.01
CA ALA A 176 2.92 -2.53 -12.41
C ALA A 176 2.47 -1.24 -13.12
N LEU A 177 3.43 -0.41 -13.58
CA LEU A 177 3.13 0.81 -14.34
C LEU A 177 2.58 0.52 -15.74
N SER A 178 2.96 -0.62 -16.34
CA SER A 178 2.52 -1.05 -17.67
C SER A 178 1.20 -1.82 -17.66
N ALA A 179 0.78 -2.33 -16.51
CA ALA A 179 -0.45 -3.09 -16.32
C ALA A 179 -1.65 -2.15 -16.07
N GLY A 180 -2.01 -1.32 -17.03
CA GLY A 180 -3.11 -0.36 -16.86
C GLY A 180 -3.72 0.07 -18.15
#